data_747f18fda8d750db7fdac6735ed8fffd
#
_entry.id   747f18fda8d750db7fdac6735ed8fffd
#
_cell.length_a   1.000
_cell.length_b   1.000
_cell.length_c   1.000
_cell.angle_alpha   90.00
_cell.angle_beta   90.00
_cell.angle_gamma   90.00
#
_symmetry.space_group_name_H-M   'P 1'
#
loop_
_entity.id
_entity.type
_entity.pdbx_description
1 polymer ?
#
loop_
_entity_poly.entity_id
_entity_poly.type
_entity_poly.pdbx_seq_one_letter_code
_entity_poly.pdbx_strand_id
1 'polypeptide(L)'
;KWREKFSKAIKSKGEINTYTTLLSLGTTKVGSIIEKSSMASSAVHNALHALINKGLVSYSKKGKISFYHSAPPKYIAKFIEQKKTRFLEILPELEEKEKKQNEKQEAEIFEGIKGLTTMLNLFIEDLKKGEEFLFFATDIPNLNKEVQEFFEKYDFKRKEKDLNVKGL
;
A
#
# COMPACT_ATOMS: atom_id res chain seq x y z
N LYS A 1 -12.33 -6.02 -11.04
CA LYS A 1 -12.27 -4.63 -10.44
C LYS A 1 -12.00 -4.61 -8.93
N TRP A 2 -12.80 -5.27 -8.05
CA TRP A 2 -12.58 -5.21 -6.59
C TRP A 2 -11.37 -6.03 -6.11
N ARG A 3 -11.08 -7.18 -6.74
CA ARG A 3 -9.92 -8.03 -6.41
C ARG A 3 -8.58 -7.30 -6.60
N GLU A 4 -8.46 -6.47 -7.64
CA GLU A 4 -7.26 -5.64 -7.87
C GLU A 4 -7.08 -4.58 -6.78
N LYS A 5 -8.16 -3.89 -6.38
CA LYS A 5 -8.12 -2.94 -5.26
C LYS A 5 -7.77 -3.64 -3.95
N PHE A 6 -8.30 -4.84 -3.73
CA PHE A 6 -8.03 -5.63 -2.55
C PHE A 6 -6.58 -6.15 -2.53
N SER A 7 -5.99 -6.49 -3.70
CA SER A 7 -4.59 -6.90 -3.79
C SER A 7 -3.59 -5.78 -3.49
N LYS A 8 -3.98 -4.53 -3.68
CA LYS A 8 -3.16 -3.37 -3.26
C LYS A 8 -3.15 -3.20 -1.74
N ALA A 9 -4.21 -3.60 -1.05
CA ALA A 9 -4.31 -3.52 0.41
C ALA A 9 -3.67 -4.72 1.14
N ILE A 10 -3.65 -5.91 0.52
CA ILE A 10 -3.05 -7.13 1.07
C ILE A 10 -2.07 -7.69 0.04
N LYS A 11 -0.78 -7.63 0.34
CA LYS A 11 0.33 -7.93 -0.61
C LYS A 11 0.35 -9.35 -1.19
N SER A 12 -0.28 -10.35 -0.57
CA SER A 12 -0.19 -11.75 -0.98
C SER A 12 -1.41 -12.21 -1.77
N LYS A 13 -1.22 -12.54 -3.06
CA LYS A 13 -2.28 -13.13 -3.90
C LYS A 13 -2.86 -14.41 -3.29
N GLY A 14 -2.03 -15.24 -2.64
CA GLY A 14 -2.45 -16.46 -1.97
C GLY A 14 -3.38 -16.21 -0.79
N GLU A 15 -3.07 -15.21 0.05
CA GLU A 15 -3.93 -14.84 1.18
C GLU A 15 -5.29 -14.31 0.71
N ILE A 16 -5.30 -13.47 -0.33
CA ILE A 16 -6.54 -12.92 -0.89
C ILE A 16 -7.41 -14.04 -1.43
N ASN A 17 -6.84 -14.96 -2.21
CA ASN A 17 -7.58 -16.07 -2.78
C ASN A 17 -8.13 -16.99 -1.67
N THR A 18 -7.31 -17.33 -0.68
CA THR A 18 -7.72 -18.17 0.46
C THR A 18 -8.82 -17.49 1.28
N TYR A 19 -8.67 -16.21 1.61
CA TYR A 19 -9.68 -15.45 2.37
C TYR A 19 -11.01 -15.35 1.60
N THR A 20 -10.98 -14.99 0.32
CA THR A 20 -12.20 -14.86 -0.49
C THR A 20 -12.88 -16.19 -0.76
N THR A 21 -12.11 -17.27 -0.91
CA THR A 21 -12.63 -18.62 -1.01
C THR A 21 -13.34 -19.02 0.29
N LEU A 22 -12.69 -18.78 1.42
CA LEU A 22 -13.26 -19.08 2.73
C LEU A 22 -14.51 -18.24 3.03
N LEU A 23 -14.51 -16.96 2.64
CA LEU A 23 -15.67 -16.08 2.76
C LEU A 23 -16.88 -16.63 1.98
N SER A 24 -16.64 -17.25 0.81
CA SER A 24 -17.71 -17.83 -0.02
C SER A 24 -18.17 -19.20 0.44
N LEU A 25 -17.33 -19.98 1.13
CA LEU A 25 -17.65 -21.32 1.63
C LEU A 25 -18.28 -21.29 3.03
N GLY A 26 -18.03 -20.22 3.79
CA GLY A 26 -18.34 -20.20 5.21
C GLY A 26 -17.35 -21.07 6.01
N THR A 27 -17.80 -21.60 7.14
CA THR A 27 -16.96 -22.48 7.99
C THR A 27 -16.72 -23.83 7.32
N THR A 28 -15.45 -24.15 7.03
CA THR A 28 -15.12 -25.35 6.27
C THR A 28 -13.74 -25.94 6.63
N LYS A 29 -13.47 -27.14 6.13
CA LYS A 29 -12.17 -27.82 6.27
C LYS A 29 -11.18 -27.30 5.21
N VAL A 30 -9.88 -27.49 5.49
CA VAL A 30 -8.81 -27.07 4.55
C VAL A 30 -8.95 -27.72 3.16
N GLY A 31 -9.38 -28.98 3.09
CA GLY A 31 -9.56 -29.68 1.80
C GLY A 31 -10.51 -28.95 0.84
N SER A 32 -11.66 -28.47 1.35
CA SER A 32 -12.60 -27.71 0.54
C SER A 32 -12.04 -26.35 0.08
N ILE A 33 -11.16 -25.74 0.88
CA ILE A 33 -10.48 -24.51 0.49
C ILE A 33 -9.49 -24.77 -0.65
N ILE A 34 -8.70 -25.86 -0.54
CA ILE A 34 -7.73 -26.28 -1.57
C ILE A 34 -8.45 -26.54 -2.88
N GLU A 35 -9.51 -27.34 -2.85
CA GLU A 35 -10.32 -27.70 -4.02
C GLU A 35 -10.90 -26.45 -4.70
N LYS A 36 -11.56 -25.57 -3.96
CA LYS A 36 -12.24 -24.41 -4.53
C LYS A 36 -11.28 -23.29 -4.94
N SER A 37 -10.14 -23.12 -4.25
CA SER A 37 -9.15 -22.10 -4.59
C SER A 37 -8.25 -22.50 -5.77
N SER A 38 -8.20 -23.78 -6.13
CA SER A 38 -7.28 -24.35 -7.11
C SER A 38 -5.81 -24.04 -6.83
N MET A 39 -5.46 -23.88 -5.54
CA MET A 39 -4.11 -23.58 -5.08
C MET A 39 -3.44 -24.86 -4.57
N ALA A 40 -2.10 -24.89 -4.63
CA ALA A 40 -1.33 -25.96 -4.00
C ALA A 40 -1.59 -26.00 -2.49
N SER A 41 -1.66 -27.21 -1.91
CA SER A 41 -1.95 -27.42 -0.48
C SER A 41 -1.03 -26.62 0.44
N SER A 42 0.27 -26.60 0.15
CA SER A 42 1.26 -25.82 0.92
C SER A 42 0.97 -24.32 0.88
N ALA A 43 0.56 -23.79 -0.28
CA ALA A 43 0.23 -22.38 -0.44
C ALA A 43 -1.03 -22.00 0.38
N VAL A 44 -2.05 -22.87 0.41
CA VAL A 44 -3.25 -22.67 1.23
C VAL A 44 -2.91 -22.68 2.72
N HIS A 45 -2.10 -23.65 3.16
CA HIS A 45 -1.67 -23.72 4.57
C HIS A 45 -0.88 -22.47 5.00
N ASN A 46 0.09 -22.03 4.17
CA ASN A 46 0.85 -20.82 4.44
C ASN A 46 -0.06 -19.57 4.49
N ALA A 47 -1.01 -19.47 3.57
CA ALA A 47 -1.98 -18.37 3.54
C ALA A 47 -2.89 -18.39 4.78
N LEU A 48 -3.39 -19.56 5.20
CA LEU A 48 -4.19 -19.71 6.42
C LEU A 48 -3.41 -19.28 7.67
N HIS A 49 -2.16 -19.73 7.81
CA HIS A 49 -1.32 -19.30 8.93
C HIS A 49 -1.12 -17.77 8.95
N ALA A 50 -0.81 -17.18 7.80
CA ALA A 50 -0.65 -15.73 7.69
C ALA A 50 -1.94 -14.97 8.03
N LEU A 51 -3.10 -15.46 7.57
CA LEU A 51 -4.41 -14.85 7.85
C LEU A 51 -4.81 -15.01 9.32
N ILE A 52 -4.48 -16.14 9.95
CA ILE A 52 -4.71 -16.36 11.40
C ILE A 52 -3.87 -15.37 12.21
N ASN A 53 -2.59 -15.22 11.88
CA ASN A 53 -1.71 -14.25 12.55
C ASN A 53 -2.18 -12.79 12.39
N LYS A 54 -2.92 -12.49 11.32
CA LYS A 54 -3.56 -11.19 11.08
C LYS A 54 -4.93 -11.05 11.74
N GLY A 55 -5.47 -12.12 12.36
CA GLY A 55 -6.81 -12.13 12.93
C GLY A 55 -7.94 -12.07 11.88
N LEU A 56 -7.62 -12.38 10.61
CA LEU A 56 -8.57 -12.38 9.49
C LEU A 56 -9.21 -13.76 9.23
N VAL A 57 -8.63 -14.80 9.82
CA VAL A 57 -9.17 -16.17 9.85
C VAL A 57 -9.03 -16.69 11.26
N SER A 58 -9.98 -17.49 11.69
CA SER A 58 -9.89 -18.28 12.91
C SER A 58 -10.27 -19.72 12.62
N TYR A 59 -10.00 -20.62 13.57
CA TYR A 59 -10.38 -22.02 13.42
C TYR A 59 -10.91 -22.59 14.73
N SER A 60 -11.78 -23.59 14.61
CA SER A 60 -12.22 -24.45 15.70
C SER A 60 -11.83 -25.90 15.42
N LYS A 61 -11.61 -26.69 16.46
CA LYS A 61 -11.32 -28.11 16.32
C LYS A 61 -12.55 -28.94 16.72
N LYS A 62 -12.91 -29.89 15.86
CA LYS A 62 -13.87 -30.96 16.20
C LYS A 62 -13.15 -32.30 16.09
N GLY A 63 -12.74 -32.84 17.22
CA GLY A 63 -11.84 -34.00 17.28
C GLY A 63 -10.47 -33.64 16.69
N LYS A 64 -10.00 -34.38 15.69
CA LYS A 64 -8.73 -34.17 15.00
C LYS A 64 -8.86 -33.20 13.77
N ILE A 65 -10.06 -32.70 13.48
CA ILE A 65 -10.34 -31.92 12.28
C ILE A 65 -10.48 -30.45 12.64
N SER A 66 -9.72 -29.59 11.92
CA SER A 66 -9.83 -28.13 12.01
C SER A 66 -10.82 -27.58 11.00
N PHE A 67 -11.72 -26.71 11.47
CA PHE A 67 -12.68 -25.96 10.66
C PHE A 67 -12.29 -24.50 10.71
N TYR A 68 -12.06 -23.91 9.55
CA TYR A 68 -11.66 -22.52 9.37
C TYR A 68 -12.85 -21.65 9.02
N HIS A 69 -12.84 -20.41 9.50
CA HIS A 69 -13.79 -19.38 9.09
C HIS A 69 -13.13 -18.02 8.96
N SER A 70 -13.58 -17.23 7.99
CA SER A 70 -13.09 -15.87 7.77
C SER A 70 -13.74 -14.90 8.74
N ALA A 71 -12.96 -13.95 9.26
CA ALA A 71 -13.52 -12.79 9.90
C ALA A 71 -14.34 -11.95 8.88
N PRO A 72 -15.38 -11.21 9.32
CA PRO A 72 -16.11 -10.31 8.44
C PRO A 72 -15.19 -9.29 7.76
N PRO A 73 -15.46 -8.87 6.51
CA PRO A 73 -14.58 -7.93 5.76
C PRO A 73 -14.23 -6.62 6.49
N LYS A 74 -15.13 -6.14 7.35
CA LYS A 74 -14.87 -4.95 8.18
C LYS A 74 -13.64 -5.07 9.08
N TYR A 75 -13.23 -6.30 9.44
CA TYR A 75 -12.03 -6.52 10.25
C TYR A 75 -10.73 -6.25 9.47
N ILE A 76 -10.77 -6.29 8.14
CA ILE A 76 -9.64 -5.91 7.30
C ILE A 76 -9.35 -4.42 7.46
N ALA A 77 -10.38 -3.58 7.47
CA ALA A 77 -10.22 -2.15 7.73
C ALA A 77 -9.61 -1.90 9.13
N LYS A 78 -10.11 -2.61 10.15
CA LYS A 78 -9.55 -2.53 11.51
C LYS A 78 -8.08 -2.98 11.56
N PHE A 79 -7.72 -4.05 10.85
CA PHE A 79 -6.34 -4.52 10.75
C PHE A 79 -5.41 -3.48 10.11
N ILE A 80 -5.85 -2.82 9.03
CA ILE A 80 -5.08 -1.77 8.35
C ILE A 80 -4.89 -0.57 9.30
N GLU A 81 -5.95 -0.15 9.99
CA GLU A 81 -5.87 0.96 10.94
C GLU A 81 -4.91 0.67 12.11
N GLN A 82 -4.94 -0.55 12.66
CA GLN A 82 -3.97 -0.97 13.68
C GLN A 82 -2.52 -0.94 13.15
N LYS A 83 -2.30 -1.31 11.90
CA LYS A 83 -0.97 -1.22 11.28
C LYS A 83 -0.51 0.22 11.13
N LYS A 84 -1.41 1.11 10.70
CA LYS A 84 -1.15 2.55 10.61
C LYS A 84 -0.80 3.13 11.96
N THR A 85 -1.60 2.86 13.00
CA THR A 85 -1.33 3.35 14.37
C THR A 85 0.06 2.93 14.85
N ARG A 86 0.41 1.63 14.72
CA ARG A 86 1.73 1.14 15.11
C ARG A 86 2.87 1.77 14.31
N PHE A 87 2.64 2.05 13.04
CA PHE A 87 3.64 2.76 12.23
C PHE A 87 3.83 4.20 12.71
N LEU A 88 2.73 4.91 13.01
CA LEU A 88 2.80 6.28 13.55
C LEU A 88 3.51 6.36 14.90
N GLU A 89 3.47 5.30 15.71
CA GLU A 89 4.20 5.22 16.99
C GLU A 89 5.73 5.20 16.78
N ILE A 90 6.21 4.56 15.71
CA ILE A 90 7.65 4.46 15.40
C ILE A 90 8.14 5.55 14.45
N LEU A 91 7.24 6.27 13.81
CA LEU A 91 7.57 7.29 12.81
C LEU A 91 8.52 8.36 13.34
N PRO A 92 8.31 8.95 14.55
CA PRO A 92 9.24 9.97 15.07
C PRO A 92 10.69 9.47 15.23
N GLU A 93 10.86 8.20 15.62
CA GLU A 93 12.18 7.59 15.74
C GLU A 93 12.86 7.43 14.38
N LEU A 94 12.09 7.10 13.33
CA LEU A 94 12.59 6.99 11.97
C LEU A 94 12.98 8.35 11.40
N GLU A 95 12.15 9.38 11.63
CA GLU A 95 12.43 10.76 11.23
C GLU A 95 13.67 11.32 11.93
N GLU A 96 13.89 10.99 13.20
CA GLU A 96 15.12 11.39 13.91
C GLU A 96 16.36 10.73 13.30
N LYS A 97 16.27 9.45 12.92
CA LYS A 97 17.38 8.74 12.25
C LYS A 97 17.69 9.34 10.88
N GLU A 98 16.66 9.71 10.14
CA GLU A 98 16.79 10.36 8.84
C GLU A 98 17.49 11.73 8.96
N LYS A 99 17.05 12.58 9.90
CA LYS A 99 17.67 13.89 10.15
C LYS A 99 19.16 13.81 10.47
N LYS A 100 19.57 12.82 11.27
CA LYS A 100 20.99 12.60 11.60
C LYS A 100 21.86 12.21 10.39
N GLN A 101 21.25 11.69 9.32
CA GLN A 101 21.94 11.32 8.10
C GLN A 101 22.02 12.46 7.09
N ASN A 102 21.03 13.37 7.09
CA ASN A 102 20.91 14.48 6.13
C ASN A 102 21.81 15.70 6.41
N GLU A 103 22.69 15.64 7.42
CA GLU A 103 23.71 16.68 7.64
C GLU A 103 24.83 16.67 6.57
N LYS A 104 24.85 15.71 5.65
CA LYS A 104 25.71 15.69 4.48
C LYS A 104 24.91 16.04 3.25
N GLN A 105 25.26 17.16 2.60
CA GLN A 105 24.75 17.51 1.27
C GLN A 105 25.13 16.41 0.27
N GLU A 106 24.22 15.50 0.00
CA GLU A 106 24.36 14.48 -1.04
C GLU A 106 23.34 14.76 -2.15
N ALA A 107 23.76 14.56 -3.39
CA ALA A 107 22.85 14.65 -4.54
C ALA A 107 21.94 13.41 -4.53
N GLU A 108 20.64 13.61 -4.48
CA GLU A 108 19.67 12.53 -4.61
C GLU A 108 19.32 12.27 -6.06
N ILE A 109 19.31 11.00 -6.45
CA ILE A 109 18.92 10.55 -7.79
C ILE A 109 17.57 9.88 -7.69
N PHE A 110 16.58 10.44 -8.35
CA PHE A 110 15.23 9.89 -8.44
C PHE A 110 15.02 9.25 -9.81
N GLU A 111 14.81 7.94 -9.85
CA GLU A 111 14.66 7.19 -11.11
C GLU A 111 13.20 6.87 -11.42
N GLY A 112 12.83 7.03 -12.69
CA GLY A 112 11.54 6.66 -13.23
C GLY A 112 10.38 7.49 -12.71
N ILE A 113 9.16 7.16 -13.10
CA ILE A 113 7.93 7.88 -12.74
C ILE A 113 7.69 7.91 -11.23
N LYS A 114 7.98 6.82 -10.54
CA LYS A 114 7.82 6.76 -9.08
C LYS A 114 8.81 7.68 -8.36
N GLY A 115 10.06 7.72 -8.83
CA GLY A 115 11.06 8.63 -8.32
C GLY A 115 10.65 10.10 -8.55
N LEU A 116 10.25 10.45 -9.77
CA LEU A 116 9.74 11.77 -10.11
C LEU A 116 8.56 12.17 -9.21
N THR A 117 7.61 11.26 -9.02
CA THR A 117 6.44 11.48 -8.14
C THR A 117 6.85 11.78 -6.71
N THR A 118 7.82 11.01 -6.20
CA THR A 118 8.35 11.20 -4.84
C THR A 118 9.03 12.55 -4.71
N MET A 119 9.94 12.88 -5.62
CA MET A 119 10.65 14.16 -5.66
C MET A 119 9.69 15.36 -5.64
N LEU A 120 8.73 15.38 -6.56
CA LEU A 120 7.78 16.50 -6.68
C LEU A 120 6.84 16.62 -5.47
N ASN A 121 6.45 15.49 -4.84
CA ASN A 121 5.67 15.55 -3.61
C ASN A 121 6.48 16.11 -2.44
N LEU A 122 7.75 15.71 -2.28
CA LEU A 122 8.64 16.25 -1.26
C LEU A 122 8.80 17.77 -1.42
N PHE A 123 9.04 18.25 -2.66
CA PHE A 123 9.12 19.70 -2.91
C PHE A 123 7.84 20.45 -2.51
N ILE A 124 6.66 19.92 -2.84
CA ILE A 124 5.40 20.57 -2.44
C ILE A 124 5.22 20.55 -0.92
N GLU A 125 5.60 19.46 -0.23
CA GLU A 125 5.43 19.33 1.22
C GLU A 125 6.29 20.35 1.97
N ASP A 126 7.52 20.56 1.52
CA ASP A 126 8.48 21.45 2.15
C ASP A 126 8.19 22.95 1.91
N LEU A 127 7.56 23.30 0.80
CA LEU A 127 7.23 24.67 0.44
C LEU A 127 6.06 25.24 1.25
N LYS A 128 6.22 26.46 1.73
CA LYS A 128 5.15 27.22 2.41
C LYS A 128 4.24 27.88 1.39
N LYS A 129 3.02 28.23 1.86
CA LYS A 129 2.06 28.93 1.03
C LYS A 129 2.64 30.24 0.47
N GLY A 130 2.52 30.44 -0.84
CA GLY A 130 2.97 31.64 -1.53
C GLY A 130 4.45 31.66 -1.91
N GLU A 131 5.22 30.61 -1.60
CA GLU A 131 6.63 30.50 -2.01
C GLU A 131 6.77 30.31 -3.52
N GLU A 132 7.94 30.71 -4.04
CA GLU A 132 8.27 30.62 -5.45
C GLU A 132 8.97 29.29 -5.76
N PHE A 133 8.52 28.61 -6.78
CA PHE A 133 9.10 27.35 -7.27
C PHE A 133 9.64 27.57 -8.69
N LEU A 134 10.94 27.38 -8.85
CA LEU A 134 11.62 27.51 -10.15
C LEU A 134 11.90 26.12 -10.74
N PHE A 135 11.62 25.92 -12.01
CA PHE A 135 11.95 24.67 -12.68
C PHE A 135 12.50 24.90 -14.09
N PHE A 136 13.38 24.00 -14.51
CA PHE A 136 13.81 23.88 -15.89
C PHE A 136 12.96 22.82 -16.58
N ALA A 137 12.17 23.24 -17.58
CA ALA A 137 11.43 22.29 -18.38
C ALA A 137 12.32 21.78 -19.52
N THR A 138 12.52 20.47 -19.57
CA THR A 138 12.95 19.83 -20.81
C THR A 138 11.71 19.30 -21.51
N ASP A 139 11.58 19.57 -22.82
CA ASP A 139 10.53 18.96 -23.63
C ASP A 139 10.64 17.44 -23.51
N ILE A 140 9.71 16.81 -22.81
CA ILE A 140 9.59 15.35 -22.76
C ILE A 140 8.58 14.95 -23.84
N PRO A 141 9.06 14.53 -25.02
CA PRO A 141 8.15 14.05 -26.05
C PRO A 141 7.46 12.77 -25.59
N ASN A 142 6.15 12.71 -25.72
CA ASN A 142 5.31 11.55 -25.41
C ASN A 142 5.23 11.19 -23.92
N LEU A 143 4.76 12.13 -23.10
CA LEU A 143 4.30 11.82 -21.73
C LEU A 143 3.24 10.71 -21.80
N ASN A 144 3.53 9.59 -21.16
CA ASN A 144 2.52 8.52 -21.04
C ASN A 144 1.35 9.00 -20.19
N LYS A 145 0.20 8.33 -20.32
CA LYS A 145 -1.05 8.70 -19.63
C LYS A 145 -0.88 8.75 -18.08
N GLU A 146 -0.05 7.90 -17.53
CA GLU A 146 0.20 7.82 -16.07
C GLU A 146 0.91 9.09 -15.57
N VAL A 147 1.84 9.64 -16.35
CA VAL A 147 2.54 10.89 -16.06
C VAL A 147 1.61 12.08 -16.20
N GLN A 148 0.76 12.11 -17.23
CA GLN A 148 -0.24 13.16 -17.40
C GLN A 148 -1.20 13.23 -16.21
N GLU A 149 -1.79 12.10 -15.81
CA GLU A 149 -2.68 12.00 -14.66
C GLU A 149 -1.98 12.42 -13.34
N PHE A 150 -0.67 12.17 -13.24
CA PHE A 150 0.11 12.62 -12.10
C PHE A 150 0.26 14.14 -12.09
N PHE A 151 0.62 14.77 -13.21
CA PHE A 151 0.80 16.23 -13.29
C PHE A 151 -0.50 16.99 -13.07
N GLU A 152 -1.65 16.48 -13.49
CA GLU A 152 -2.95 17.06 -13.18
C GLU A 152 -3.20 17.14 -11.67
N LYS A 153 -2.91 16.07 -10.93
CA LYS A 153 -3.03 16.03 -9.46
C LYS A 153 -2.00 16.91 -8.77
N TYR A 154 -0.79 16.95 -9.30
CA TYR A 154 0.29 17.80 -8.82
C TYR A 154 -0.07 19.27 -8.96
N ASP A 155 -0.61 19.68 -10.10
CA ASP A 155 -1.07 21.03 -10.38
C ASP A 155 -2.19 21.49 -9.44
N PHE A 156 -3.09 20.59 -9.10
CA PHE A 156 -4.13 20.86 -8.10
C PHE A 156 -3.53 21.18 -6.72
N LYS A 157 -2.64 20.34 -6.23
CA LYS A 157 -1.95 20.56 -4.93
C LYS A 157 -1.14 21.85 -4.89
N ARG A 158 -0.45 22.17 -6.00
CA ARG A 158 0.32 23.39 -6.16
C ARG A 158 -0.57 24.65 -6.07
N LYS A 159 -1.70 24.64 -6.77
CA LYS A 159 -2.70 25.72 -6.73
C LYS A 159 -3.33 25.88 -5.33
N GLU A 160 -3.58 24.79 -4.65
CA GLU A 160 -4.12 24.80 -3.28
C GLU A 160 -3.15 25.46 -2.28
N LYS A 161 -1.84 25.30 -2.48
CA LYS A 161 -0.78 25.98 -1.72
C LYS A 161 -0.43 27.38 -2.25
N ASP A 162 -1.08 27.86 -3.31
CA ASP A 162 -0.83 29.18 -3.90
C ASP A 162 0.65 29.42 -4.27
N LEU A 163 1.32 28.36 -4.80
CA LEU A 163 2.73 28.44 -5.17
C LEU A 163 2.93 29.13 -6.52
N ASN A 164 3.82 30.11 -6.55
CA ASN A 164 4.25 30.79 -7.77
C ASN A 164 5.25 29.94 -8.54
N VAL A 165 4.88 29.47 -9.72
CA VAL A 165 5.76 28.64 -10.56
C VAL A 165 6.31 29.45 -11.71
N LYS A 166 7.64 29.47 -11.82
CA LYS A 166 8.34 30.07 -12.96
C LYS A 166 9.18 29.01 -13.66
N GLY A 167 8.91 28.78 -14.94
CA GLY A 167 9.77 28.00 -15.83
C GLY A 167 10.85 28.90 -16.44
N LEU A 168 12.06 28.39 -16.54
CA LEU A 168 13.19 29.01 -17.23
C LEU A 168 13.45 28.26 -18.53
#